data_a4bb762dfdd4bad68e044d2795e897b3
#
_entry.id   a4bb762dfdd4bad68e044d2795e897b3
#
_cell.length_a   1.000
_cell.length_b   1.000
_cell.length_c   1.000
_cell.angle_alpha   90.00
_cell.angle_beta   90.00
_cell.angle_gamma   90.00
#
_symmetry.space_group_name_H-M   'P 1'
#
loop_
_entity.id
_entity.type
_entity.pdbx_description
1 polymer ?
#
loop_
_entity_poly.entity_id
_entity_poly.type
_entity_poly.pdbx_seq_one_letter_code
_entity_poly.pdbx_strand_id
1 'polypeptide(L)'
;MIFSFGISDVANDLFLQGNQFIFDEKYIDAVQSYESILELGYENSDIYYNLGNAYYRMHHIGQAIWAYSNALYFDPRNEDAMHNLSLANARMVDRIELPTSFFILQIYRQIKSYLTLSEWFLFGGLTLLAQAFFILGMQIQIIRGSLAQKFLNLFLILTFVIHLIALDKYFQEKRTNTAVVIGNGVDAYSGPSYGNKTILFRINEGSIADVSNKQNDWTEIILIDGKKGWVLNEAIREMR
;
A
#
# COMPACT_ATOMS: atom_id res chain seq x y z
N MET A 1 19.57 -11.74 21.46
CA MET A 1 20.30 -10.81 20.57
C MET A 1 21.12 -11.49 19.45
N ILE A 2 21.42 -12.79 19.55
CA ILE A 2 22.20 -13.56 18.54
C ILE A 2 21.33 -14.05 17.37
N PHE A 3 20.02 -14.22 17.55
CA PHE A 3 19.09 -14.70 16.51
C PHE A 3 18.74 -13.66 15.42
N SER A 4 18.88 -12.37 15.68
CA SER A 4 18.50 -11.32 14.72
C SER A 4 19.56 -11.12 13.62
N PHE A 5 20.83 -11.37 13.91
CA PHE A 5 21.92 -11.20 12.93
C PHE A 5 21.88 -12.29 11.84
N GLY A 6 21.68 -13.55 12.20
CA GLY A 6 21.66 -14.64 11.22
C GLY A 6 20.42 -14.63 10.30
N ILE A 7 19.28 -14.17 10.76
CA ILE A 7 18.05 -14.06 9.94
C ILE A 7 18.19 -12.91 8.92
N SER A 8 18.81 -11.79 9.31
CA SER A 8 19.10 -10.68 8.39
C SER A 8 20.05 -11.09 7.25
N ASP A 9 21.05 -11.91 7.56
CA ASP A 9 22.01 -12.43 6.56
C ASP A 9 21.30 -13.35 5.56
N VAL A 10 20.44 -14.27 6.03
CA VAL A 10 19.65 -15.16 5.18
C VAL A 10 18.71 -14.36 4.25
N ALA A 11 18.02 -13.33 4.77
CA ALA A 11 17.15 -12.51 3.94
C ALA A 11 17.92 -11.73 2.86
N ASN A 12 19.13 -11.25 3.19
CA ASN A 12 20.00 -10.58 2.23
C ASN A 12 20.51 -11.56 1.14
N ASP A 13 20.91 -12.77 1.53
CA ASP A 13 21.34 -13.80 0.58
C ASP A 13 20.21 -14.19 -0.37
N LEU A 14 18.99 -14.39 0.15
CA LEU A 14 17.81 -14.64 -0.66
C LEU A 14 17.49 -13.49 -1.61
N PHE A 15 17.65 -12.23 -1.18
CA PHE A 15 17.45 -11.08 -2.04
C PHE A 15 18.45 -11.04 -3.20
N LEU A 16 19.73 -11.28 -2.93
CA LEU A 16 20.77 -11.35 -3.95
C LEU A 16 20.54 -12.51 -4.91
N GLN A 17 20.13 -13.66 -4.39
CA GLN A 17 19.77 -14.84 -5.18
C GLN A 17 18.55 -14.55 -6.09
N GLY A 18 17.50 -13.93 -5.56
CA GLY A 18 16.34 -13.51 -6.33
C GLY A 18 16.71 -12.56 -7.47
N ASN A 19 17.58 -11.59 -7.19
CA ASN A 19 18.10 -10.66 -8.22
C ASN A 19 18.89 -11.40 -9.31
N GLN A 20 19.70 -12.39 -8.94
CA GLN A 20 20.42 -13.22 -9.90
C GLN A 20 19.46 -14.05 -10.75
N PHE A 21 18.40 -14.61 -10.16
CA PHE A 21 17.38 -15.35 -10.91
C PHE A 21 16.60 -14.44 -11.87
N ILE A 22 16.31 -13.18 -11.50
CA ILE A 22 15.74 -12.19 -12.45
C ILE A 22 16.68 -11.99 -13.64
N PHE A 23 17.98 -11.80 -13.40
CA PHE A 23 18.99 -11.62 -14.43
C PHE A 23 19.10 -12.85 -15.35
N ASP A 24 18.99 -14.06 -14.78
CA ASP A 24 19.02 -15.34 -15.50
C ASP A 24 17.66 -15.71 -16.17
N GLU A 25 16.66 -14.82 -16.11
CA GLU A 25 15.28 -15.02 -16.58
C GLU A 25 14.55 -16.22 -15.92
N LYS A 26 15.01 -16.66 -14.73
CA LYS A 26 14.42 -17.73 -13.92
C LYS A 26 13.37 -17.14 -12.98
N TYR A 27 12.26 -16.63 -13.53
CA TYR A 27 11.28 -15.85 -12.77
C TYR A 27 10.58 -16.64 -11.66
N ILE A 28 10.36 -17.96 -11.83
CA ILE A 28 9.77 -18.82 -10.79
C ILE A 28 10.68 -18.89 -9.57
N ASP A 29 11.99 -19.11 -9.78
CA ASP A 29 12.97 -19.20 -8.71
C ASP A 29 13.15 -17.84 -8.00
N ALA A 30 13.08 -16.74 -8.79
CA ALA A 30 13.09 -15.40 -8.24
C ALA A 30 11.88 -15.14 -7.32
N VAL A 31 10.67 -15.51 -7.76
CA VAL A 31 9.45 -15.41 -6.92
C VAL A 31 9.64 -16.19 -5.63
N GLN A 32 10.12 -17.45 -5.69
CA GLN A 32 10.33 -18.25 -4.50
C GLN A 32 11.32 -17.61 -3.51
N SER A 33 12.41 -17.02 -4.01
CA SER A 33 13.38 -16.34 -3.17
C SER A 33 12.77 -15.13 -2.46
N TYR A 34 12.04 -14.25 -3.18
CA TYR A 34 11.42 -13.07 -2.57
C TYR A 34 10.26 -13.44 -1.63
N GLU A 35 9.41 -14.42 -1.98
CA GLU A 35 8.36 -14.90 -1.08
C GLU A 35 8.94 -15.46 0.22
N SER A 36 10.06 -16.20 0.15
CA SER A 36 10.75 -16.69 1.34
C SER A 36 11.23 -15.55 2.25
N ILE A 37 11.64 -14.41 1.68
CA ILE A 37 11.99 -13.21 2.48
C ILE A 37 10.76 -12.67 3.20
N LEU A 38 9.60 -12.61 2.51
CA LEU A 38 8.35 -12.16 3.11
C LEU A 38 7.87 -13.10 4.22
N GLU A 39 8.04 -14.43 4.05
CA GLU A 39 7.75 -15.43 5.08
C GLU A 39 8.64 -15.29 6.32
N LEU A 40 9.88 -14.82 6.17
CA LEU A 40 10.76 -14.46 7.28
C LEU A 40 10.34 -13.17 7.98
N GLY A 41 9.32 -12.46 7.47
CA GLY A 41 8.79 -11.22 8.03
C GLY A 41 9.55 -9.96 7.62
N TYR A 42 10.40 -10.03 6.59
CA TYR A 42 11.09 -8.86 6.06
C TYR A 42 10.33 -8.27 4.88
N GLU A 43 10.04 -6.98 4.97
CA GLU A 43 9.25 -6.27 3.98
C GLU A 43 9.87 -4.90 3.70
N ASN A 44 10.03 -4.57 2.43
CA ASN A 44 10.40 -3.23 1.96
C ASN A 44 9.99 -3.03 0.50
N SER A 45 10.14 -1.81 0.00
CA SER A 45 9.78 -1.45 -1.38
C SER A 45 10.54 -2.29 -2.41
N ASP A 46 11.84 -2.55 -2.22
CA ASP A 46 12.67 -3.23 -3.21
C ASP A 46 12.30 -4.70 -3.38
N ILE A 47 11.99 -5.40 -2.27
CA ILE A 47 11.54 -6.79 -2.29
C ILE A 47 10.25 -6.90 -3.07
N TYR A 48 9.26 -6.07 -2.76
CA TYR A 48 7.98 -6.08 -3.44
C TYR A 48 8.08 -5.64 -4.90
N TYR A 49 8.92 -4.65 -5.22
CA TYR A 49 9.15 -4.20 -6.59
C TYR A 49 9.74 -5.31 -7.46
N ASN A 50 10.78 -6.00 -6.98
CA ASN A 50 11.42 -7.08 -7.72
C ASN A 50 10.52 -8.31 -7.84
N LEU A 51 9.74 -8.62 -6.80
CA LEU A 51 8.71 -9.66 -6.84
C LEU A 51 7.63 -9.31 -7.89
N GLY A 52 7.21 -8.05 -7.95
CA GLY A 52 6.29 -7.55 -8.97
C GLY A 52 6.83 -7.71 -10.38
N ASN A 53 8.12 -7.42 -10.58
CA ASN A 53 8.80 -7.62 -11.86
C ASN A 53 8.80 -9.09 -12.28
N ALA A 54 9.09 -10.01 -11.34
CA ALA A 54 9.06 -11.44 -11.61
C ALA A 54 7.66 -11.91 -12.02
N TYR A 55 6.63 -11.56 -11.25
CA TYR A 55 5.24 -11.88 -11.57
C TYR A 55 4.79 -11.30 -12.92
N TYR A 56 5.14 -10.04 -13.21
CA TYR A 56 4.79 -9.39 -14.47
C TYR A 56 5.41 -10.10 -15.67
N ARG A 57 6.67 -10.58 -15.57
CA ARG A 57 7.36 -11.38 -16.59
C ARG A 57 6.71 -12.75 -16.79
N MET A 58 6.13 -13.32 -15.75
CA MET A 58 5.36 -14.57 -15.81
C MET A 58 3.92 -14.36 -16.31
N HIS A 59 3.51 -13.13 -16.62
CA HIS A 59 2.14 -12.76 -16.98
C HIS A 59 1.10 -12.98 -15.87
N HIS A 60 1.53 -13.05 -14.63
CA HIS A 60 0.67 -13.10 -13.45
C HIS A 60 0.31 -11.67 -13.02
N ILE A 61 -0.64 -11.08 -13.74
CA ILE A 61 -0.92 -9.64 -13.65
C ILE A 61 -1.49 -9.26 -12.28
N GLY A 62 -2.37 -10.07 -11.71
CA GLY A 62 -2.93 -9.82 -10.38
C GLY A 62 -1.86 -9.80 -9.28
N GLN A 63 -0.94 -10.78 -9.28
CA GLN A 63 0.17 -10.81 -8.33
C GLN A 63 1.14 -9.65 -8.54
N ALA A 64 1.40 -9.25 -9.80
CA ALA A 64 2.25 -8.10 -10.09
C ALA A 64 1.65 -6.80 -9.55
N ILE A 65 0.33 -6.57 -9.74
CA ILE A 65 -0.39 -5.41 -9.20
C ILE A 65 -0.32 -5.41 -7.67
N TRP A 66 -0.56 -6.56 -7.03
CA TRP A 66 -0.43 -6.71 -5.59
C TRP A 66 0.98 -6.32 -5.10
N ALA A 67 2.01 -6.84 -5.74
CA ALA A 67 3.40 -6.60 -5.35
C ALA A 67 3.80 -5.13 -5.56
N TYR A 68 3.53 -4.53 -6.72
CA TYR A 68 3.82 -3.12 -6.95
C TYR A 68 3.04 -2.18 -6.02
N SER A 69 1.78 -2.51 -5.69
CA SER A 69 1.00 -1.74 -4.74
C SER A 69 1.61 -1.76 -3.33
N ASN A 70 2.11 -2.93 -2.89
CA ASN A 70 2.85 -3.04 -1.63
C ASN A 70 4.21 -2.32 -1.69
N ALA A 71 4.92 -2.35 -2.81
CA ALA A 71 6.15 -1.56 -2.98
C ALA A 71 5.88 -0.06 -2.74
N LEU A 72 4.79 0.46 -3.30
CA LEU A 72 4.37 1.85 -3.12
C LEU A 72 3.82 2.17 -1.72
N TYR A 73 3.33 1.19 -0.98
CA TYR A 73 2.99 1.36 0.43
C TYR A 73 4.25 1.68 1.26
N PHE A 74 5.38 0.97 1.01
CA PHE A 74 6.65 1.19 1.72
C PHE A 74 7.42 2.40 1.19
N ASP A 75 7.41 2.64 -0.13
CA ASP A 75 7.98 3.85 -0.74
C ASP A 75 7.02 4.45 -1.79
N PRO A 76 6.20 5.41 -1.40
CA PRO A 76 5.24 6.06 -2.30
C PRO A 76 5.89 6.84 -3.45
N ARG A 77 7.21 7.08 -3.41
CA ARG A 77 7.97 7.83 -4.43
C ARG A 77 8.76 6.93 -5.36
N ASN A 78 8.64 5.62 -5.25
CA ASN A 78 9.27 4.68 -6.17
C ASN A 78 8.64 4.82 -7.57
N GLU A 79 9.32 5.61 -8.43
CA GLU A 79 8.83 5.92 -9.79
C GLU A 79 8.75 4.67 -10.66
N ASP A 80 9.69 3.73 -10.52
CA ASP A 80 9.70 2.48 -11.27
C ASP A 80 8.52 1.59 -10.88
N ALA A 81 8.20 1.50 -9.60
CA ALA A 81 7.02 0.76 -9.13
C ALA A 81 5.71 1.41 -9.61
N MET A 82 5.61 2.75 -9.59
CA MET A 82 4.46 3.48 -10.15
C MET A 82 4.30 3.22 -11.65
N HIS A 83 5.39 3.29 -12.40
CA HIS A 83 5.39 3.05 -13.83
C HIS A 83 4.94 1.61 -14.13
N ASN A 84 5.55 0.61 -13.48
CA ASN A 84 5.26 -0.79 -13.71
C ASN A 84 3.84 -1.18 -13.23
N LEU A 85 3.35 -0.58 -12.14
CA LEU A 85 1.94 -0.72 -11.73
C LEU A 85 0.99 -0.19 -12.80
N SER A 86 1.31 0.95 -13.39
CA SER A 86 0.50 1.52 -14.48
C SER A 86 0.47 0.60 -15.72
N LEU A 87 1.61 -0.03 -16.07
CA LEU A 87 1.68 -1.01 -17.14
C LEU A 87 0.88 -2.29 -16.82
N ALA A 88 0.95 -2.76 -15.58
CA ALA A 88 0.18 -3.92 -15.13
C ALA A 88 -1.33 -3.62 -15.17
N ASN A 89 -1.76 -2.46 -14.66
CA ASN A 89 -3.14 -2.01 -14.72
C ASN A 89 -3.65 -1.86 -16.17
N ALA A 90 -2.80 -1.45 -17.11
CA ALA A 90 -3.17 -1.36 -18.52
C ALA A 90 -3.45 -2.74 -19.17
N ARG A 91 -2.96 -3.84 -18.56
CA ARG A 91 -3.20 -5.23 -19.00
C ARG A 91 -4.41 -5.89 -18.34
N MET A 92 -5.03 -5.27 -17.34
CA MET A 92 -6.23 -5.79 -16.71
C MET A 92 -7.37 -5.93 -17.72
N VAL A 93 -8.13 -7.00 -17.58
CA VAL A 93 -9.35 -7.24 -18.37
C VAL A 93 -10.49 -6.35 -17.86
N ASP A 94 -10.66 -6.30 -16.53
CA ASP A 94 -11.72 -5.52 -15.88
C ASP A 94 -11.21 -4.11 -15.56
N ARG A 95 -11.54 -3.16 -16.44
CA ARG A 95 -11.27 -1.74 -16.19
C ARG A 95 -12.46 -1.13 -15.48
N ILE A 96 -12.37 -0.99 -14.16
CA ILE A 96 -13.37 -0.26 -13.39
C ILE A 96 -13.03 1.22 -13.47
N GLU A 97 -13.81 1.99 -14.22
CA GLU A 97 -13.68 3.45 -14.27
C GLU A 97 -14.15 4.04 -12.93
N LEU A 98 -13.22 4.69 -12.23
CA LEU A 98 -13.57 5.42 -11.02
C LEU A 98 -14.41 6.64 -11.38
N PRO A 99 -15.49 6.92 -10.62
CA PRO A 99 -16.22 8.17 -10.79
C PRO A 99 -15.27 9.36 -10.63
N THR A 100 -15.40 10.35 -11.51
CA THR A 100 -14.58 11.57 -11.49
C THR A 100 -14.75 12.25 -10.12
N SER A 101 -13.68 12.25 -9.34
CA SER A 101 -13.68 12.96 -8.06
C SER A 101 -13.43 14.46 -8.27
N PHE A 102 -13.94 15.30 -7.37
CA PHE A 102 -13.66 16.72 -7.39
C PHE A 102 -12.16 17.00 -7.40
N PHE A 103 -11.69 17.92 -8.22
CA PHE A 103 -10.28 18.29 -8.39
C PHE A 103 -9.54 18.51 -7.06
N ILE A 104 -10.17 19.20 -6.10
CA ILE A 104 -9.59 19.43 -4.77
C ILE A 104 -9.33 18.11 -4.04
N LEU A 105 -10.23 17.14 -4.18
CA LEU A 105 -10.10 15.83 -3.55
C LEU A 105 -8.96 15.00 -4.18
N GLN A 106 -8.74 15.16 -5.48
CA GLN A 106 -7.62 14.53 -6.19
C GLN A 106 -6.29 15.09 -5.68
N ILE A 107 -6.15 16.43 -5.59
CA ILE A 107 -4.96 17.08 -5.02
C ILE A 107 -4.72 16.60 -3.58
N TYR A 108 -5.77 16.59 -2.75
CA TYR A 108 -5.65 16.12 -1.37
C TYR A 108 -5.13 14.68 -1.30
N ARG A 109 -5.70 13.77 -2.10
CA ARG A 109 -5.27 12.36 -2.16
C ARG A 109 -3.82 12.24 -2.62
N GLN A 110 -3.41 13.02 -3.64
CA GLN A 110 -2.04 13.05 -4.14
C GLN A 110 -1.05 13.54 -3.08
N ILE A 111 -1.37 14.62 -2.36
CA ILE A 111 -0.53 15.11 -1.24
C ILE A 111 -0.44 14.05 -0.14
N LYS A 112 -1.58 13.46 0.26
CA LYS A 112 -1.64 12.44 1.31
C LYS A 112 -0.84 11.19 0.96
N SER A 113 -0.87 10.75 -0.31
CA SER A 113 -0.17 9.54 -0.77
C SER A 113 1.35 9.75 -0.95
N TYR A 114 1.82 10.99 -1.10
CA TYR A 114 3.22 11.31 -1.38
C TYR A 114 4.19 10.94 -0.24
N LEU A 115 3.72 10.93 1.00
CA LEU A 115 4.50 10.58 2.18
C LEU A 115 3.93 9.32 2.84
N THR A 116 4.81 8.51 3.43
CA THR A 116 4.41 7.40 4.31
C THR A 116 3.74 7.93 5.59
N LEU A 117 3.02 7.06 6.30
CA LEU A 117 2.42 7.44 7.59
C LEU A 117 3.49 7.88 8.60
N SER A 118 4.60 7.17 8.66
CA SER A 118 5.73 7.49 9.56
C SER A 118 6.35 8.85 9.25
N GLU A 119 6.47 9.21 7.96
CA GLU A 119 6.96 10.53 7.55
C GLU A 119 6.00 11.64 7.95
N TRP A 120 4.67 11.44 7.79
CA TRP A 120 3.68 12.41 8.27
C TRP A 120 3.79 12.66 9.77
N PHE A 121 3.95 11.62 10.59
CA PHE A 121 4.17 11.77 12.03
C PHE A 121 5.51 12.45 12.35
N LEU A 122 6.57 12.12 11.62
CA LEU A 122 7.88 12.76 11.79
C LEU A 122 7.80 14.27 11.51
N PHE A 123 7.20 14.67 10.39
CA PHE A 123 7.01 16.08 10.05
C PHE A 123 6.11 16.79 11.06
N GLY A 124 5.03 16.15 11.52
CA GLY A 124 4.19 16.67 12.59
C GLY A 124 4.97 16.93 13.88
N GLY A 125 5.79 15.97 14.31
CA GLY A 125 6.64 16.11 15.48
C GLY A 125 7.69 17.23 15.34
N LEU A 126 8.34 17.33 14.17
CA LEU A 126 9.31 18.40 13.89
C LEU A 126 8.67 19.79 13.91
N THR A 127 7.45 19.93 13.36
CA THR A 127 6.74 21.22 13.42
C THR A 127 6.35 21.62 14.84
N LEU A 128 5.94 20.65 15.69
CA LEU A 128 5.67 20.91 17.11
C LEU A 128 6.93 21.36 17.85
N LEU A 129 8.07 20.70 17.63
CA LEU A 129 9.35 21.09 18.23
C LEU A 129 9.76 22.50 17.80
N ALA A 130 9.67 22.81 16.51
CA ALA A 130 9.97 24.13 15.99
C ALA A 130 9.08 25.22 16.62
N GLN A 131 7.79 24.94 16.82
CA GLN A 131 6.88 25.85 17.52
C GLN A 131 7.27 26.05 18.98
N ALA A 132 7.63 24.98 19.69
CA ALA A 132 8.07 25.09 21.08
C ALA A 132 9.30 26.01 21.21
N PHE A 133 10.29 25.84 20.32
CA PHE A 133 11.46 26.73 20.28
C PHE A 133 11.08 28.16 19.92
N PHE A 134 10.16 28.36 18.98
CA PHE A 134 9.72 29.70 18.60
C PHE A 134 8.98 30.41 19.74
N ILE A 135 8.08 29.70 20.44
CA ILE A 135 7.37 30.23 21.62
C ILE A 135 8.38 30.59 22.72
N LEU A 136 9.35 29.71 22.99
CA LEU A 136 10.40 29.97 23.97
C LEU A 136 11.18 31.22 23.59
N GLY A 137 11.60 31.38 22.32
CA GLY A 137 12.28 32.57 21.80
C GLY A 137 11.45 33.84 21.99
N MET A 138 10.13 33.78 21.87
CA MET A 138 9.23 34.88 22.18
C MET A 138 9.20 35.21 23.69
N GLN A 139 9.15 34.19 24.54
CA GLN A 139 9.10 34.38 26.00
C GLN A 139 10.38 35.02 26.54
N ILE A 140 11.56 34.56 26.08
CA ILE A 140 12.85 35.15 26.45
C ILE A 140 13.18 36.43 25.68
N GLN A 141 12.21 36.94 24.92
CA GLN A 141 12.28 38.22 24.21
C GLN A 141 13.36 38.34 23.10
N ILE A 142 13.89 37.23 22.62
CA ILE A 142 14.79 37.20 21.43
C ILE A 142 13.98 37.49 20.17
N ILE A 143 12.76 36.90 20.06
CA ILE A 143 11.85 37.08 18.95
C ILE A 143 10.73 38.03 19.40
N ARG A 144 10.55 39.16 18.69
CA ARG A 144 9.60 40.23 19.11
C ARG A 144 8.83 40.75 17.90
N GLY A 145 7.68 41.37 18.20
CA GLY A 145 6.88 42.14 17.27
C GLY A 145 5.63 41.43 16.74
N SER A 146 4.75 42.20 16.13
CA SER A 146 3.46 41.71 15.61
C SER A 146 3.58 40.68 14.49
N LEU A 147 4.67 40.74 13.71
CA LEU A 147 4.98 39.78 12.67
C LEU A 147 5.29 38.38 13.27
N ALA A 148 5.99 38.32 14.41
CA ALA A 148 6.27 37.06 15.09
C ALA A 148 4.98 36.34 15.50
N GLN A 149 4.01 37.09 16.03
CA GLN A 149 2.70 36.51 16.37
C GLN A 149 1.93 35.98 15.14
N LYS A 150 2.00 36.69 14.01
CA LYS A 150 1.39 36.23 12.75
C LYS A 150 2.04 34.93 12.25
N PHE A 151 3.38 34.86 12.29
CA PHE A 151 4.10 33.63 11.94
C PHE A 151 3.75 32.46 12.87
N LEU A 152 3.65 32.70 14.17
CA LEU A 152 3.24 31.66 15.12
C LEU A 152 1.85 31.11 14.78
N ASN A 153 0.89 31.99 14.52
CA ASN A 153 -0.47 31.61 14.16
C ASN A 153 -0.50 30.80 12.85
N LEU A 154 0.25 31.22 11.83
CA LEU A 154 0.36 30.50 10.57
C LEU A 154 0.98 29.09 10.79
N PHE A 155 2.03 29.02 11.60
CA PHE A 155 2.69 27.76 11.94
C PHE A 155 1.75 26.81 12.70
N LEU A 156 0.93 27.32 13.62
CA LEU A 156 -0.08 26.53 14.34
C LEU A 156 -1.11 25.92 13.37
N ILE A 157 -1.59 26.73 12.42
CA ILE A 157 -2.54 26.25 11.40
C ILE A 157 -1.88 25.15 10.55
N LEU A 158 -0.63 25.36 10.09
CA LEU A 158 0.09 24.38 9.27
C LEU A 158 0.29 23.07 10.02
N THR A 159 0.73 23.13 11.28
CA THR A 159 0.90 21.95 12.13
C THR A 159 -0.41 21.20 12.33
N PHE A 160 -1.50 21.93 12.58
CA PHE A 160 -2.82 21.31 12.69
C PHE A 160 -3.24 20.58 11.42
N VAL A 161 -3.03 21.18 10.25
CA VAL A 161 -3.32 20.53 8.94
C VAL A 161 -2.48 19.28 8.75
N ILE A 162 -1.16 19.32 9.05
CA ILE A 162 -0.28 18.15 8.96
C ILE A 162 -0.80 17.00 9.82
N HIS A 163 -1.19 17.29 11.08
CA HIS A 163 -1.72 16.25 11.98
C HIS A 163 -3.08 15.72 11.53
N LEU A 164 -3.93 16.55 10.92
CA LEU A 164 -5.20 16.08 10.35
C LEU A 164 -4.95 15.12 9.18
N ILE A 165 -3.99 15.42 8.29
CA ILE A 165 -3.63 14.54 7.18
C ILE A 165 -3.05 13.21 7.71
N ALA A 166 -2.15 13.28 8.69
CA ALA A 166 -1.58 12.09 9.33
C ALA A 166 -2.66 11.20 9.97
N LEU A 167 -3.59 11.82 10.67
CA LEU A 167 -4.70 11.13 11.34
C LEU A 167 -5.66 10.49 10.33
N ASP A 168 -6.01 11.20 9.25
CA ASP A 168 -6.85 10.67 8.18
C ASP A 168 -6.16 9.47 7.49
N LYS A 169 -4.85 9.59 7.20
CA LYS A 169 -4.06 8.47 6.64
C LYS A 169 -4.03 7.28 7.59
N TYR A 170 -3.79 7.50 8.87
CA TYR A 170 -3.80 6.45 9.90
C TYR A 170 -5.13 5.70 9.98
N PHE A 171 -6.25 6.43 9.98
CA PHE A 171 -7.56 5.80 9.99
C PHE A 171 -7.89 5.09 8.68
N GLN A 172 -7.40 5.61 7.56
CA GLN A 172 -7.54 4.94 6.28
C GLN A 172 -6.80 3.59 6.31
N GLU A 173 -5.52 3.57 6.67
CA GLU A 173 -4.72 2.33 6.75
C GLU A 173 -5.31 1.30 7.72
N LYS A 174 -5.96 1.75 8.81
CA LYS A 174 -6.68 0.85 9.73
C LYS A 174 -8.01 0.32 9.19
N ARG A 175 -8.68 1.04 8.30
CA ARG A 175 -10.01 0.70 7.80
C ARG A 175 -9.99 -0.10 6.51
N THR A 176 -8.95 0.08 5.71
CA THR A 176 -8.83 -0.57 4.41
C THR A 176 -8.17 -1.93 4.56
N ASN A 177 -8.97 -2.96 4.70
CA ASN A 177 -8.55 -4.31 4.35
C ASN A 177 -8.84 -4.48 2.86
N THR A 178 -7.91 -4.08 2.02
CA THR A 178 -8.04 -4.25 0.58
C THR A 178 -7.29 -5.50 0.12
N ALA A 179 -7.80 -6.14 -0.91
CA ALA A 179 -7.16 -7.28 -1.54
C ALA A 179 -7.16 -7.13 -3.06
N VAL A 180 -6.18 -7.72 -3.71
CA VAL A 180 -6.14 -7.87 -5.16
C VAL A 180 -6.59 -9.27 -5.52
N VAL A 181 -7.47 -9.39 -6.51
CA VAL A 181 -7.85 -10.67 -7.11
C VAL A 181 -6.64 -11.18 -7.91
N ILE A 182 -6.12 -12.35 -7.53
CA ILE A 182 -4.94 -12.96 -8.17
C ILE A 182 -5.31 -14.14 -9.08
N GLY A 183 -6.54 -14.64 -8.97
CA GLY A 183 -7.06 -15.68 -9.83
C GLY A 183 -7.68 -15.11 -11.11
N ASN A 184 -7.54 -15.83 -12.21
CA ASN A 184 -8.17 -15.45 -13.47
C ASN A 184 -9.59 -16.04 -13.55
N GLY A 185 -10.59 -15.18 -13.79
CA GLY A 185 -11.99 -15.59 -13.92
C GLY A 185 -12.58 -16.19 -12.63
N VAL A 186 -12.37 -15.51 -11.48
CA VAL A 186 -12.84 -15.92 -10.16
C VAL A 186 -14.35 -15.71 -10.06
N ASP A 187 -15.09 -16.75 -9.71
CA ASP A 187 -16.54 -16.66 -9.45
C ASP A 187 -16.79 -16.15 -8.03
N ALA A 188 -17.59 -15.10 -7.90
CA ALA A 188 -18.05 -14.57 -6.63
C ALA A 188 -19.46 -15.10 -6.32
N TYR A 189 -19.64 -15.64 -5.14
CA TYR A 189 -20.81 -16.40 -4.73
C TYR A 189 -21.68 -15.66 -3.73
N SER A 190 -22.94 -16.10 -3.59
CA SER A 190 -23.91 -15.52 -2.66
C SER A 190 -23.64 -15.85 -1.18
N GLY A 191 -22.76 -16.80 -0.90
CA GLY A 191 -22.44 -17.20 0.48
C GLY A 191 -21.19 -18.09 0.58
N PRO A 192 -20.61 -18.22 1.79
CA PRO A 192 -19.39 -18.99 2.06
C PRO A 192 -19.70 -20.48 2.24
N SER A 193 -20.02 -21.19 1.15
CA SER A 193 -20.41 -22.59 1.21
C SER A 193 -19.99 -23.34 -0.03
N TYR A 194 -19.64 -24.62 0.12
CA TYR A 194 -19.38 -25.55 -0.98
C TYR A 194 -20.69 -26.22 -1.53
N GLY A 195 -21.86 -25.90 -0.94
CA GLY A 195 -23.17 -26.44 -1.34
C GLY A 195 -23.83 -25.66 -2.49
N ASN A 196 -25.17 -25.68 -2.51
CA ASN A 196 -25.97 -24.92 -3.49
C ASN A 196 -25.79 -23.42 -3.27
N LYS A 197 -24.95 -22.80 -4.11
CA LYS A 197 -24.67 -21.36 -4.11
C LYS A 197 -24.84 -20.80 -5.51
N THR A 198 -25.32 -19.56 -5.56
CA THR A 198 -25.48 -18.85 -6.82
C THR A 198 -24.21 -18.04 -7.10
N ILE A 199 -23.67 -18.13 -8.31
CA ILE A 199 -22.66 -17.21 -8.80
C ILE A 199 -23.36 -15.87 -9.02
N LEU A 200 -22.88 -14.83 -8.34
CA LEU A 200 -23.41 -13.47 -8.48
C LEU A 200 -22.75 -12.73 -9.64
N PHE A 201 -21.43 -12.86 -9.77
CA PHE A 201 -20.63 -12.26 -10.82
C PHE A 201 -19.28 -12.97 -10.94
N ARG A 202 -18.56 -12.69 -12.00
CA ARG A 202 -17.18 -13.15 -12.23
C ARG A 202 -16.23 -11.97 -12.24
N ILE A 203 -15.02 -12.15 -11.69
CA ILE A 203 -13.99 -11.14 -11.56
C ILE A 203 -12.69 -11.66 -12.17
N ASN A 204 -11.96 -10.83 -12.88
CA ASN A 204 -10.65 -11.17 -13.39
C ASN A 204 -9.53 -10.67 -12.47
N GLU A 205 -8.33 -11.25 -12.66
CA GLU A 205 -7.13 -10.87 -11.92
C GLU A 205 -6.82 -9.37 -12.03
N GLY A 206 -6.22 -8.82 -10.98
CA GLY A 206 -5.87 -7.41 -10.87
C GLY A 206 -6.97 -6.53 -10.27
N SER A 207 -8.23 -6.99 -10.25
CA SER A 207 -9.31 -6.23 -9.62
C SER A 207 -9.05 -6.04 -8.14
N ILE A 208 -9.21 -4.80 -7.65
CA ILE A 208 -9.06 -4.44 -6.23
C ILE A 208 -10.43 -4.47 -5.58
N ALA A 209 -10.51 -5.08 -4.40
CA ALA A 209 -11.74 -5.18 -3.62
C ALA A 209 -11.48 -4.91 -2.13
N ASP A 210 -12.47 -4.36 -1.45
CA ASP A 210 -12.46 -4.26 0.01
C ASP A 210 -12.86 -5.61 0.62
N VAL A 211 -12.11 -6.07 1.62
CA VAL A 211 -12.42 -7.28 2.40
C VAL A 211 -13.38 -6.89 3.53
N SER A 212 -14.59 -7.43 3.51
CA SER A 212 -15.62 -7.10 4.51
C SER A 212 -15.78 -8.16 5.59
N ASN A 213 -15.61 -9.44 5.26
CA ASN A 213 -15.75 -10.54 6.20
C ASN A 213 -14.91 -11.75 5.77
N LYS A 214 -14.54 -12.60 6.72
CA LYS A 214 -13.83 -13.86 6.48
C LYS A 214 -14.48 -15.00 7.23
N GLN A 215 -14.66 -16.11 6.54
CA GLN A 215 -15.24 -17.32 7.14
C GLN A 215 -14.58 -18.57 6.54
N ASN A 216 -13.78 -19.26 7.33
CA ASN A 216 -12.99 -20.42 6.90
C ASN A 216 -12.18 -20.10 5.63
N ASP A 217 -12.41 -20.85 4.55
CA ASP A 217 -11.71 -20.71 3.27
C ASP A 217 -12.31 -19.59 2.37
N TRP A 218 -13.24 -18.81 2.89
CA TRP A 218 -14.00 -17.82 2.12
C TRP A 218 -13.78 -16.41 2.66
N THR A 219 -13.63 -15.49 1.73
CA THR A 219 -13.58 -14.05 2.00
C THR A 219 -14.71 -13.34 1.24
N GLU A 220 -15.45 -12.51 1.96
CA GLU A 220 -16.45 -11.62 1.40
C GLU A 220 -15.77 -10.35 0.92
N ILE A 221 -15.91 -10.05 -0.36
CA ILE A 221 -15.32 -8.88 -1.00
C ILE A 221 -16.40 -7.91 -1.49
N ILE A 222 -16.03 -6.65 -1.50
CA ILE A 222 -16.85 -5.56 -2.05
C ILE A 222 -16.02 -4.86 -3.13
N LEU A 223 -16.52 -4.87 -4.37
CA LEU A 223 -15.90 -4.15 -5.46
C LEU A 223 -16.25 -2.66 -5.40
N ILE A 224 -15.46 -1.85 -6.08
CA ILE A 224 -15.63 -0.39 -6.09
C ILE A 224 -16.97 0.06 -6.69
N ASP A 225 -17.60 -0.77 -7.54
CA ASP A 225 -18.95 -0.55 -8.08
C ASP A 225 -20.06 -0.97 -7.12
N GLY A 226 -19.71 -1.42 -5.90
CA GLY A 226 -20.61 -1.85 -4.84
C GLY A 226 -21.09 -3.29 -4.92
N LYS A 227 -20.67 -4.07 -5.93
CA LYS A 227 -20.95 -5.50 -6.00
C LYS A 227 -20.27 -6.22 -4.84
N LYS A 228 -21.03 -7.14 -4.20
CA LYS A 228 -20.60 -7.88 -3.03
C LYS A 228 -20.75 -9.38 -3.25
N GLY A 229 -19.76 -10.16 -2.86
CA GLY A 229 -19.80 -11.61 -3.00
C GLY A 229 -18.69 -12.32 -2.25
N TRP A 230 -18.79 -13.63 -2.14
CA TRP A 230 -17.81 -14.49 -1.47
C TRP A 230 -16.92 -15.17 -2.50
N VAL A 231 -15.61 -15.08 -2.27
CA VAL A 231 -14.57 -15.76 -3.07
C VAL A 231 -13.71 -16.64 -2.18
N LEU A 232 -12.99 -17.59 -2.76
CA LEU A 232 -12.02 -18.40 -2.00
C LEU A 232 -10.81 -17.53 -1.58
N ASN A 233 -10.28 -17.79 -0.39
CA ASN A 233 -9.11 -17.05 0.12
C ASN A 233 -7.92 -17.12 -0.83
N GLU A 234 -7.71 -18.24 -1.51
CA GLU A 234 -6.63 -18.43 -2.48
C GLU A 234 -6.78 -17.61 -3.76
N ALA A 235 -7.97 -17.08 -4.03
CA ALA A 235 -8.25 -16.27 -5.21
C ALA A 235 -7.87 -14.80 -5.04
N ILE A 236 -7.54 -14.39 -3.82
CA ILE A 236 -7.20 -13.01 -3.48
C ILE A 236 -5.92 -12.95 -2.66
N ARG A 237 -5.25 -11.80 -2.69
CA ARG A 237 -4.10 -11.48 -1.85
C ARG A 237 -4.29 -10.12 -1.21
N GLU A 238 -4.26 -10.10 0.13
CA GLU A 238 -4.47 -8.86 0.88
C GLU A 238 -3.28 -7.91 0.71
N MET A 239 -3.56 -6.63 0.63
CA MET A 239 -2.56 -5.56 0.61
C MET A 239 -2.23 -5.11 2.04
N ARG A 240 -1.06 -4.49 2.19
CA ARG A 240 -0.65 -3.83 3.44
C ARG A 240 -1.38 -2.51 3.66
#